data_4608213cad661dcb9cd6bdceba1a47a1
#
_entry.id   4608213cad661dcb9cd6bdceba1a47a1
#
_cell.length_a   1.000
_cell.length_b   1.000
_cell.length_c   1.000
_cell.angle_alpha   90.00
_cell.angle_beta   90.00
_cell.angle_gamma   90.00
#
_symmetry.space_group_name_H-M   'P 1'
#
loop_
_entity.id
_entity.type
_entity.pdbx_description
1 polymer ?
#
loop_
_entity_poly.entity_id
_entity_poly.type
_entity_poly.pdbx_seq_one_letter_code
_entity_poly.pdbx_strand_id
1 'polypeptide(L)'
;MKMIATKPTLVLTNYFGNLFILCFSLLFSQSALSADYNFKFHHFLGANSFWQMQILEPWVKRVEQNSNGRVSIEIFPSMTLGGRPPELVQQARDGVVDIIWTVNGYTPGMFPRSEVFELPTIFTNDPVSVNLAINDLFETELKADYTGLEVLFLSVHAGNAIHMRNIPVNSAKDLIGKKIRTPSRTGAWSIEALGGIPVAMPVPALPQSLQKGVVDGAFVPWEIIPALQLQHQTKFQIEGYNQERIGSLMFQTSMNKAKWDSLPENIQNAFRHASGPEWGVEIGQKLKEGEAEGLKIATDGGNTYSVLSKDETQRLTNILSSVVDRWIDNVAAKNIDGEALVTKARKAIASHLSDS
;
A
#
# COMPACT_ATOMS: atom_id res chain seq x y z
N MET A 1 43.31 85.09 31.89
CA MET A 1 42.44 84.30 32.70
C MET A 1 41.17 84.01 31.87
N LYS A 2 41.11 82.88 31.16
CA LYS A 2 39.97 82.52 30.33
C LYS A 2 39.27 81.30 30.92
N MET A 3 38.04 81.48 31.30
CA MET A 3 37.13 80.39 31.76
C MET A 3 36.67 79.59 30.56
N ILE A 4 36.80 78.28 30.64
CA ILE A 4 36.28 77.33 29.68
C ILE A 4 35.02 76.68 30.31
N ALA A 5 33.88 76.94 29.69
CA ALA A 5 32.59 76.33 30.06
C ALA A 5 32.45 74.98 29.38
N THR A 6 32.29 73.91 30.18
CA THR A 6 31.95 72.58 29.71
C THR A 6 30.44 72.40 29.69
N LYS A 7 29.88 72.00 28.53
CA LYS A 7 28.46 71.60 28.37
C LYS A 7 28.26 70.14 28.79
N PRO A 8 27.20 69.77 29.46
CA PRO A 8 26.86 68.37 29.67
C PRO A 8 26.17 67.79 28.44
N THR A 9 26.71 66.69 27.90
CA THR A 9 26.15 65.89 26.81
C THR A 9 25.14 64.92 27.40
N LEU A 10 23.90 64.97 26.91
CA LEU A 10 22.76 64.13 27.32
C LEU A 10 22.96 62.71 26.84
N VAL A 11 23.02 61.74 27.76
CA VAL A 11 22.99 60.30 27.49
C VAL A 11 21.52 59.85 27.62
N LEU A 12 20.76 59.93 26.52
CA LEU A 12 19.32 59.55 26.54
C LEU A 12 18.86 58.77 25.31
N THR A 13 19.79 58.00 24.63
CA THR A 13 19.42 57.32 23.39
C THR A 13 19.49 55.81 23.38
N ASN A 14 19.80 55.14 24.51
CA ASN A 14 19.99 53.67 24.48
C ASN A 14 18.88 52.85 25.18
N TYR A 15 17.86 53.45 25.79
CA TYR A 15 16.81 52.66 26.45
C TYR A 15 15.62 52.30 25.55
N PHE A 16 15.34 53.05 24.51
CA PHE A 16 14.23 52.77 23.58
C PHE A 16 14.53 51.64 22.59
N GLY A 17 15.78 51.43 22.20
CA GLY A 17 16.19 50.35 21.28
C GLY A 17 16.06 48.95 21.89
N ASN A 18 16.41 48.81 23.14
CA ASN A 18 16.38 47.52 23.85
C ASN A 18 14.96 47.08 24.21
N LEU A 19 14.03 48.02 24.43
CA LEU A 19 12.62 47.66 24.71
C LEU A 19 11.88 47.18 23.47
N PHE A 20 12.23 47.67 22.29
CA PHE A 20 11.63 47.24 21.02
C PHE A 20 12.09 45.87 20.55
N ILE A 21 13.36 45.50 20.81
CA ILE A 21 13.91 44.19 20.55
C ILE A 21 13.33 43.13 21.49
N LEU A 22 13.05 43.47 22.74
CA LEU A 22 12.45 42.55 23.72
C LEU A 22 10.96 42.27 23.43
N CYS A 23 10.21 43.24 22.90
CA CYS A 23 8.81 43.05 22.48
C CYS A 23 8.69 42.28 21.17
N PHE A 24 9.67 42.36 20.28
CA PHE A 24 9.65 41.65 18.99
C PHE A 24 10.02 40.15 19.14
N SER A 25 10.84 39.79 20.16
CA SER A 25 11.18 38.40 20.47
C SER A 25 10.06 37.63 21.19
N LEU A 26 9.09 38.32 21.78
CA LEU A 26 7.91 37.69 22.41
C LEU A 26 6.80 37.30 21.44
N LEU A 27 6.82 37.81 20.20
CA LEU A 27 5.82 37.51 19.17
C LEU A 27 6.12 36.26 18.34
N PHE A 28 7.30 35.65 18.48
CA PHE A 28 7.70 34.43 17.78
C PHE A 28 7.85 33.19 18.67
N SER A 29 7.34 33.21 19.89
CA SER A 29 7.09 31.97 20.60
C SER A 29 5.87 31.29 19.96
N GLN A 30 6.04 30.70 18.76
CA GLN A 30 5.18 29.62 18.32
C GLN A 30 5.37 28.52 19.35
N SER A 31 4.44 28.45 20.31
CA SER A 31 4.31 27.26 21.13
C SER A 31 4.22 26.10 20.16
N ALA A 32 5.22 25.23 20.13
CA ALA A 32 5.07 23.92 19.53
C ALA A 32 3.92 23.26 20.31
N LEU A 33 2.70 23.40 19.81
CA LEU A 33 1.53 22.72 20.34
C LEU A 33 1.86 21.23 20.22
N SER A 34 2.11 20.58 21.34
CA SER A 34 2.15 19.12 21.38
C SER A 34 0.83 18.61 20.81
N ALA A 35 0.90 17.65 19.91
CA ALA A 35 -0.31 17.06 19.35
C ALA A 35 -1.17 16.45 20.48
N ASP A 36 -2.48 16.69 20.43
CA ASP A 36 -3.43 16.18 21.41
C ASP A 36 -3.61 14.65 21.29
N TYR A 37 -3.44 14.13 20.06
CA TYR A 37 -3.68 12.74 19.70
C TYR A 37 -2.45 12.17 19.03
N ASN A 38 -1.80 11.19 19.69
CA ASN A 38 -0.62 10.51 19.17
C ASN A 38 -0.98 9.08 18.79
N PHE A 39 -0.56 8.65 17.58
CA PHE A 39 -0.85 7.32 17.04
C PHE A 39 0.43 6.61 16.63
N LYS A 40 0.47 5.28 16.85
CA LYS A 40 1.49 4.38 16.35
C LYS A 40 0.98 3.71 15.08
N PHE A 41 1.68 3.92 13.98
CA PHE A 41 1.37 3.34 12.68
C PHE A 41 2.41 2.28 12.33
N HIS A 42 2.02 1.01 12.30
CA HIS A 42 2.89 -0.14 12.16
C HIS A 42 2.74 -0.84 10.83
N HIS A 43 3.86 -1.19 10.17
CA HIS A 43 3.85 -1.95 8.92
C HIS A 43 5.11 -2.78 8.72
N PHE A 44 5.12 -3.62 7.65
CA PHE A 44 6.13 -4.66 7.43
C PHE A 44 7.22 -4.31 6.43
N LEU A 45 7.09 -3.26 5.63
CA LEU A 45 8.13 -2.84 4.68
C LEU A 45 9.18 -1.94 5.34
N GLY A 46 10.36 -1.84 4.71
CA GLY A 46 11.42 -0.94 5.14
C GLY A 46 11.06 0.54 4.95
N ALA A 47 11.72 1.41 5.73
CA ALA A 47 11.50 2.86 5.70
C ALA A 47 11.75 3.49 4.32
N ASN A 48 12.62 2.91 3.51
CA ASN A 48 12.94 3.39 2.16
C ASN A 48 12.10 2.72 1.07
N SER A 49 11.02 2.02 1.44
CA SER A 49 10.12 1.41 0.46
C SER A 49 9.27 2.46 -0.24
N PHE A 50 8.93 2.20 -1.51
CA PHE A 50 8.02 3.04 -2.28
C PHE A 50 6.72 3.33 -1.49
N TRP A 51 6.11 2.30 -0.89
CA TRP A 51 4.89 2.45 -0.11
C TRP A 51 5.05 3.41 1.07
N GLN A 52 6.11 3.30 1.86
CA GLN A 52 6.29 4.25 2.96
C GLN A 52 6.50 5.67 2.44
N MET A 53 7.44 5.86 1.53
CA MET A 53 7.87 7.19 1.09
C MET A 53 6.82 7.91 0.24
N GLN A 54 6.12 7.18 -0.64
CA GLN A 54 5.21 7.78 -1.62
C GLN A 54 3.74 7.72 -1.23
N ILE A 55 3.36 6.81 -0.31
CA ILE A 55 1.97 6.60 0.07
C ILE A 55 1.75 6.91 1.57
N LEU A 56 2.43 6.17 2.48
CA LEU A 56 2.09 6.26 3.90
C LEU A 56 2.50 7.58 4.54
N GLU A 57 3.71 8.09 4.28
CA GLU A 57 4.16 9.38 4.80
C GLU A 57 3.36 10.57 4.24
N PRO A 58 3.04 10.65 2.92
CA PRO A 58 2.16 11.69 2.41
C PRO A 58 0.75 11.64 3.02
N TRP A 59 0.19 10.44 3.23
CA TRP A 59 -1.09 10.28 3.90
C TRP A 59 -1.05 10.78 5.35
N VAL A 60 -0.02 10.41 6.11
CA VAL A 60 0.19 10.90 7.49
C VAL A 60 0.21 12.42 7.51
N LYS A 61 1.00 13.05 6.62
CA LYS A 61 1.06 14.52 6.52
C LYS A 61 -0.31 15.15 6.23
N ARG A 62 -1.14 14.52 5.39
CA ARG A 62 -2.52 14.98 5.13
C ARG A 62 -3.38 14.95 6.40
N VAL A 63 -3.33 13.86 7.17
CA VAL A 63 -4.08 13.73 8.43
C VAL A 63 -3.63 14.80 9.42
N GLU A 64 -2.32 14.98 9.59
CA GLU A 64 -1.74 15.99 10.50
C GLU A 64 -2.16 17.41 10.09
N GLN A 65 -2.13 17.73 8.80
CA GLN A 65 -2.58 19.01 8.26
C GLN A 65 -4.09 19.21 8.46
N ASN A 66 -4.91 18.22 8.12
CA ASN A 66 -6.38 18.29 8.26
C ASN A 66 -6.82 18.44 9.71
N SER A 67 -5.99 17.95 10.67
CA SER A 67 -6.24 18.11 12.10
C SER A 67 -5.74 19.44 12.67
N ASN A 68 -5.15 20.32 11.85
CA ASN A 68 -4.44 21.54 12.28
C ASN A 68 -3.32 21.24 13.29
N GLY A 69 -2.57 20.13 13.09
CA GLY A 69 -1.47 19.71 13.96
C GLY A 69 -1.89 19.08 15.29
N ARG A 70 -3.19 18.81 15.49
CA ARG A 70 -3.69 18.16 16.72
C ARG A 70 -3.45 16.64 16.71
N VAL A 71 -3.22 16.05 15.55
CA VAL A 71 -2.84 14.64 15.37
C VAL A 71 -1.36 14.57 15.04
N SER A 72 -0.67 13.59 15.64
CA SER A 72 0.68 13.15 15.26
C SER A 72 0.68 11.66 15.07
N ILE A 73 1.26 11.18 13.96
CA ILE A 73 1.33 9.76 13.62
C ILE A 73 2.78 9.35 13.42
N GLU A 74 3.28 8.52 14.31
CA GLU A 74 4.63 7.95 14.19
C GLU A 74 4.58 6.62 13.45
N ILE A 75 5.34 6.52 12.33
CA ILE A 75 5.42 5.30 11.51
C ILE A 75 6.53 4.40 12.05
N PHE A 76 6.19 3.14 12.27
CA PHE A 76 7.08 2.06 12.70
C PHE A 76 7.23 1.02 11.58
N PRO A 77 8.25 1.14 10.72
CA PRO A 77 8.47 0.23 9.60
C PRO A 77 9.11 -1.09 10.03
N SER A 78 9.19 -2.06 9.09
CA SER A 78 9.94 -3.32 9.23
C SER A 78 9.57 -4.13 10.47
N MET A 79 8.32 -4.08 10.91
CA MET A 79 7.85 -4.77 12.13
C MET A 79 8.62 -4.36 13.40
N THR A 80 9.08 -3.11 13.51
CA THR A 80 9.94 -2.63 14.63
C THR A 80 9.23 -2.64 15.98
N LEU A 81 7.88 -2.67 16.02
CA LEU A 81 7.12 -2.89 17.25
C LEU A 81 6.92 -4.38 17.59
N GLY A 82 7.56 -5.26 16.84
CA GLY A 82 7.53 -6.70 17.05
C GLY A 82 6.43 -7.43 16.27
N GLY A 83 6.47 -8.76 16.33
CA GLY A 83 5.57 -9.64 15.60
C GLY A 83 6.00 -9.91 14.17
N ARG A 84 5.09 -10.53 13.40
CA ARG A 84 5.28 -10.88 11.98
C ARG A 84 4.18 -10.24 11.13
N PRO A 85 4.38 -10.03 9.83
CA PRO A 85 3.37 -9.38 8.96
C PRO A 85 1.94 -9.94 9.07
N PRO A 86 1.71 -11.27 9.18
CA PRO A 86 0.37 -11.80 9.39
C PRO A 86 -0.30 -11.42 10.73
N GLU A 87 0.47 -10.93 11.70
CA GLU A 87 -0.04 -10.57 13.03
C GLU A 87 -0.53 -9.12 13.11
N LEU A 88 -0.25 -8.28 12.10
CA LEU A 88 -0.62 -6.86 12.10
C LEU A 88 -2.11 -6.62 12.32
N VAL A 89 -2.98 -7.37 11.65
CA VAL A 89 -4.43 -7.26 11.83
C VAL A 89 -4.84 -7.49 13.28
N GLN A 90 -4.27 -8.52 13.89
CA GLN A 90 -4.56 -8.84 15.30
C GLN A 90 -3.99 -7.78 16.25
N GLN A 91 -2.77 -7.26 15.98
CA GLN A 91 -2.18 -6.17 16.75
C GLN A 91 -3.08 -4.93 16.78
N ALA A 92 -3.67 -4.57 15.63
CA ALA A 92 -4.62 -3.46 15.56
C ALA A 92 -5.92 -3.78 16.33
N ARG A 93 -6.49 -4.96 16.15
CA ARG A 93 -7.71 -5.38 16.87
C ARG A 93 -7.54 -5.37 18.39
N ASP A 94 -6.39 -5.81 18.87
CA ASP A 94 -6.07 -5.88 20.29
C ASP A 94 -5.61 -4.52 20.86
N GLY A 95 -5.45 -3.50 20.01
CA GLY A 95 -5.00 -2.16 20.45
C GLY A 95 -3.51 -2.13 20.85
N VAL A 96 -2.70 -3.11 20.43
CA VAL A 96 -1.24 -3.10 20.61
C VAL A 96 -0.61 -1.95 19.83
N VAL A 97 -1.16 -1.69 18.65
CA VAL A 97 -0.86 -0.53 17.81
C VAL A 97 -2.17 0.14 17.40
N ASP A 98 -2.13 1.44 17.10
CA ASP A 98 -3.33 2.19 16.75
C ASP A 98 -3.72 1.99 15.30
N ILE A 99 -2.74 2.05 14.38
CA ILE A 99 -2.93 2.00 12.93
C ILE A 99 -1.98 0.95 12.34
N ILE A 100 -2.45 0.24 11.34
CA ILE A 100 -1.65 -0.71 10.56
C ILE A 100 -1.79 -0.42 9.06
N TRP A 101 -0.74 -0.78 8.31
CA TRP A 101 -0.83 -1.05 6.87
C TRP A 101 -0.37 -2.48 6.60
N THR A 102 -1.20 -3.26 5.91
CA THR A 102 -0.90 -4.68 5.65
C THR A 102 -1.59 -5.19 4.38
N VAL A 103 -1.19 -6.39 3.94
CA VAL A 103 -1.83 -7.15 2.86
C VAL A 103 -2.91 -8.04 3.45
N ASN A 104 -4.14 -7.97 2.95
CA ASN A 104 -5.24 -8.83 3.37
C ASN A 104 -4.91 -10.32 3.20
N GLY A 105 -4.21 -10.66 2.13
CA GLY A 105 -3.80 -12.02 1.81
C GLY A 105 -2.85 -12.67 2.83
N TYR A 106 -2.22 -11.91 3.74
CA TYR A 106 -1.40 -12.48 4.82
C TYR A 106 -2.21 -13.17 5.91
N THR A 107 -3.53 -12.96 5.93
CA THR A 107 -4.49 -13.63 6.81
C THR A 107 -5.57 -14.33 5.96
N PRO A 108 -5.23 -15.46 5.32
CA PRO A 108 -6.10 -16.10 4.33
C PRO A 108 -7.51 -16.37 4.84
N GLY A 109 -8.52 -15.95 4.05
CA GLY A 109 -9.93 -16.17 4.37
C GLY A 109 -10.51 -15.30 5.48
N MET A 110 -9.76 -14.31 6.00
CA MET A 110 -10.25 -13.32 6.97
C MET A 110 -11.07 -12.22 6.29
N PHE A 111 -10.74 -11.90 5.03
CA PHE A 111 -11.36 -10.85 4.24
C PHE A 111 -11.97 -11.41 2.94
N PRO A 112 -12.92 -12.36 3.03
CA PRO A 112 -13.36 -13.15 1.88
C PRO A 112 -14.06 -12.35 0.79
N ARG A 113 -14.75 -11.24 1.14
CA ARG A 113 -15.41 -10.36 0.15
C ARG A 113 -14.38 -9.53 -0.60
N SER A 114 -13.41 -9.00 0.12
CA SER A 114 -12.37 -8.12 -0.43
C SER A 114 -11.45 -8.84 -1.42
N GLU A 115 -11.32 -10.18 -1.31
CA GLU A 115 -10.54 -10.99 -2.24
C GLU A 115 -11.02 -10.90 -3.69
N VAL A 116 -12.27 -10.45 -3.96
CA VAL A 116 -12.77 -10.27 -5.33
C VAL A 116 -11.84 -9.37 -6.17
N PHE A 117 -11.22 -8.37 -5.55
CA PHE A 117 -10.30 -7.45 -6.23
C PHE A 117 -8.87 -8.00 -6.39
N GLU A 118 -8.57 -9.16 -5.80
CA GLU A 118 -7.31 -9.88 -6.00
C GLU A 118 -7.38 -10.89 -7.15
N LEU A 119 -8.59 -11.24 -7.59
CA LEU A 119 -8.81 -12.31 -8.56
C LEU A 119 -8.21 -11.97 -9.93
N PRO A 120 -7.57 -12.94 -10.59
CA PRO A 120 -7.22 -12.79 -12.01
C PRO A 120 -8.49 -12.53 -12.81
N THR A 121 -8.38 -11.80 -13.92
CA THR A 121 -9.49 -11.39 -14.80
C THR A 121 -10.51 -10.39 -14.22
N ILE A 122 -10.37 -10.01 -12.95
CA ILE A 122 -11.13 -8.91 -12.33
C ILE A 122 -10.29 -7.63 -12.32
N PHE A 123 -9.03 -7.74 -11.87
CA PHE A 123 -8.08 -6.63 -11.98
C PHE A 123 -7.77 -6.31 -13.46
N THR A 124 -7.81 -5.04 -13.84
CA THR A 124 -7.75 -4.55 -15.23
C THR A 124 -6.46 -3.80 -15.57
N ASN A 125 -5.35 -4.04 -14.85
CA ASN A 125 -4.07 -3.32 -14.99
C ASN A 125 -4.14 -1.81 -14.69
N ASP A 126 -5.28 -1.31 -14.23
CA ASP A 126 -5.44 0.08 -13.83
C ASP A 126 -5.78 0.21 -12.35
N PRO A 127 -4.78 0.43 -11.49
CA PRO A 127 -5.01 0.55 -10.04
C PRO A 127 -5.88 1.76 -9.67
N VAL A 128 -6.00 2.77 -10.53
CA VAL A 128 -6.87 3.94 -10.27
C VAL A 128 -8.33 3.51 -10.31
N SER A 129 -8.78 2.91 -11.40
CA SER A 129 -10.17 2.47 -11.54
C SER A 129 -10.54 1.41 -10.51
N VAL A 130 -9.61 0.51 -10.18
CA VAL A 130 -9.84 -0.52 -9.16
C VAL A 130 -9.96 0.09 -7.77
N ASN A 131 -9.13 1.07 -7.40
CA ASN A 131 -9.23 1.76 -6.10
C ASN A 131 -10.54 2.53 -5.96
N LEU A 132 -11.02 3.17 -7.01
CA LEU A 132 -12.31 3.84 -7.03
C LEU A 132 -13.47 2.83 -6.88
N ALA A 133 -13.42 1.71 -7.60
CA ALA A 133 -14.41 0.64 -7.48
C ALA A 133 -14.45 0.03 -6.07
N ILE A 134 -13.29 -0.13 -5.41
CA ILE A 134 -13.20 -0.56 -4.02
C ILE A 134 -13.92 0.43 -3.11
N ASN A 135 -13.68 1.73 -3.31
CA ASN A 135 -14.34 2.78 -2.53
C ASN A 135 -15.87 2.75 -2.71
N ASP A 136 -16.37 2.61 -3.93
CA ASP A 136 -17.80 2.54 -4.24
C ASP A 136 -18.49 1.35 -3.57
N LEU A 137 -17.80 0.20 -3.50
CA LEU A 137 -18.36 -1.03 -2.96
C LEU A 137 -18.06 -1.25 -1.48
N PHE A 138 -17.26 -0.39 -0.84
CA PHE A 138 -16.82 -0.62 0.53
C PHE A 138 -17.99 -0.74 1.51
N GLU A 139 -18.84 0.26 1.59
CA GLU A 139 -19.91 0.33 2.60
C GLU A 139 -20.95 -0.80 2.44
N THR A 140 -21.28 -1.17 1.20
CA THR A 140 -22.36 -2.12 0.91
C THR A 140 -21.90 -3.56 0.83
N GLU A 141 -20.68 -3.80 0.36
CA GLU A 141 -20.21 -5.14 0.02
C GLU A 141 -19.02 -5.61 0.89
N LEU A 142 -18.05 -4.73 1.20
CA LEU A 142 -16.77 -5.15 1.76
C LEU A 142 -16.66 -4.95 3.27
N LYS A 143 -17.35 -3.98 3.83
CA LYS A 143 -17.20 -3.53 5.23
C LYS A 143 -17.36 -4.65 6.25
N ALA A 144 -18.21 -5.63 5.96
CA ALA A 144 -18.46 -6.78 6.84
C ALA A 144 -17.20 -7.62 7.12
N ASP A 145 -16.18 -7.57 6.25
CA ASP A 145 -14.91 -8.28 6.45
C ASP A 145 -14.06 -7.66 7.57
N TYR A 146 -14.26 -6.38 7.90
CA TYR A 146 -13.35 -5.58 8.73
C TYR A 146 -13.83 -5.41 10.19
N THR A 147 -14.54 -6.40 10.72
CA THR A 147 -15.03 -6.34 12.11
C THR A 147 -13.89 -6.09 13.10
N GLY A 148 -14.08 -5.13 14.01
CA GLY A 148 -13.09 -4.72 15.02
C GLY A 148 -12.03 -3.73 14.52
N LEU A 149 -12.14 -3.30 13.26
CA LEU A 149 -11.29 -2.30 12.63
C LEU A 149 -12.13 -1.16 12.07
N GLU A 150 -11.59 0.04 12.08
CA GLU A 150 -12.00 1.13 11.21
C GLU A 150 -11.07 1.18 10.01
N VAL A 151 -11.60 0.99 8.83
CA VAL A 151 -10.82 1.09 7.59
C VAL A 151 -10.65 2.56 7.24
N LEU A 152 -9.39 3.00 7.17
CA LEU A 152 -9.05 4.36 6.78
C LEU A 152 -9.00 4.47 5.26
N PHE A 153 -8.33 3.53 4.59
CA PHE A 153 -8.42 3.34 3.15
C PHE A 153 -8.01 1.92 2.75
N LEU A 154 -8.52 1.48 1.61
CA LEU A 154 -8.13 0.26 0.92
C LEU A 154 -7.48 0.62 -0.41
N SER A 155 -6.62 -0.24 -0.90
CA SER A 155 -6.01 -0.09 -2.22
C SER A 155 -5.51 -1.41 -2.76
N VAL A 156 -5.26 -1.46 -4.08
CA VAL A 156 -4.53 -2.54 -4.74
C VAL A 156 -3.19 -2.02 -5.24
N HIS A 157 -2.24 -2.92 -5.54
CA HIS A 157 -1.05 -2.56 -6.33
C HIS A 157 -1.35 -2.69 -7.84
N ALA A 158 -0.39 -2.34 -8.69
CA ALA A 158 -0.58 -2.30 -10.15
C ALA A 158 -0.59 -3.68 -10.85
N GLY A 159 -0.78 -4.76 -10.08
CA GLY A 159 -0.85 -6.12 -10.61
C GLY A 159 0.49 -6.87 -10.55
N ASN A 160 0.40 -8.20 -10.53
CA ASN A 160 1.58 -9.06 -10.44
C ASN A 160 2.17 -9.34 -11.84
N ALA A 161 3.47 -9.12 -11.99
CA ALA A 161 4.29 -9.70 -13.02
C ALA A 161 4.92 -11.02 -12.55
N ILE A 162 5.52 -11.78 -13.45
CA ILE A 162 6.23 -13.03 -13.15
C ILE A 162 7.73 -12.73 -13.08
N HIS A 163 8.34 -12.97 -11.93
CA HIS A 163 9.76 -12.75 -11.71
C HIS A 163 10.45 -14.08 -11.42
N MET A 164 11.32 -14.53 -12.31
CA MET A 164 11.95 -15.84 -12.24
C MET A 164 13.46 -15.73 -11.96
N ARG A 165 13.93 -16.60 -11.07
CA ARG A 165 15.34 -16.64 -10.67
C ARG A 165 16.27 -16.99 -11.84
N ASN A 166 16.05 -18.11 -12.52
CA ASN A 166 16.98 -18.64 -13.51
C ASN A 166 16.31 -19.22 -14.76
N ILE A 167 14.99 -19.11 -14.90
CA ILE A 167 14.22 -19.80 -15.93
C ILE A 167 13.39 -18.79 -16.69
N PRO A 168 13.54 -18.68 -18.01
CA PRO A 168 12.63 -17.88 -18.82
C PRO A 168 11.25 -18.53 -18.85
N VAL A 169 10.20 -17.72 -18.95
CA VAL A 169 8.83 -18.16 -19.14
C VAL A 169 8.33 -17.60 -20.45
N ASN A 170 8.02 -18.48 -21.40
CA ASN A 170 7.47 -18.14 -22.71
C ASN A 170 6.03 -18.62 -22.85
N SER A 171 5.59 -19.47 -21.93
CA SER A 171 4.26 -20.06 -21.91
C SER A 171 3.87 -20.52 -20.50
N ALA A 172 2.58 -20.76 -20.25
CA ALA A 172 2.08 -21.34 -19.01
C ALA A 172 2.77 -22.69 -18.68
N LYS A 173 3.19 -23.45 -19.69
CA LYS A 173 3.86 -24.76 -19.49
C LYS A 173 5.20 -24.64 -18.78
N ASP A 174 5.88 -23.50 -18.90
CA ASP A 174 7.17 -23.28 -18.25
C ASP A 174 7.05 -23.09 -16.74
N LEU A 175 5.83 -22.83 -16.24
CA LEU A 175 5.51 -22.73 -14.82
C LEU A 175 5.21 -24.08 -14.17
N ILE A 176 5.00 -25.15 -14.95
CA ILE A 176 4.65 -26.49 -14.42
C ILE A 176 5.76 -26.97 -13.47
N GLY A 177 5.36 -27.32 -12.26
CA GLY A 177 6.25 -27.82 -11.22
C GLY A 177 7.21 -26.78 -10.60
N LYS A 178 7.14 -25.50 -11.01
CA LYS A 178 7.97 -24.44 -10.42
C LYS A 178 7.39 -23.98 -9.11
N LYS A 179 8.26 -23.75 -8.13
CA LYS A 179 7.91 -23.20 -6.84
C LYS A 179 7.83 -21.68 -6.94
N ILE A 180 6.62 -21.16 -6.91
CA ILE A 180 6.35 -19.73 -7.08
C ILE A 180 5.83 -19.14 -5.78
N ARG A 181 6.47 -18.07 -5.33
CA ARG A 181 6.03 -17.34 -4.13
C ARG A 181 4.73 -16.60 -4.41
N THR A 182 3.82 -16.68 -3.45
CA THR A 182 2.60 -15.86 -3.39
C THR A 182 2.30 -15.42 -1.96
N PRO A 183 1.63 -14.28 -1.75
CA PRO A 183 1.22 -13.86 -0.41
C PRO A 183 -0.19 -14.30 -0.02
N SER A 184 -1.03 -14.68 -0.99
CA SER A 184 -2.46 -14.88 -0.80
C SER A 184 -2.93 -16.26 -1.28
N ARG A 185 -4.10 -16.68 -0.82
CA ARG A 185 -4.71 -17.93 -1.29
C ARG A 185 -5.21 -17.84 -2.73
N THR A 186 -5.69 -16.69 -3.17
CA THR A 186 -6.11 -16.44 -4.56
C THR A 186 -4.91 -16.53 -5.51
N GLY A 187 -3.76 -15.98 -5.10
CA GLY A 187 -2.51 -16.16 -5.79
C GLY A 187 -2.01 -17.62 -5.78
N ALA A 188 -2.21 -18.36 -4.69
CA ALA A 188 -1.90 -19.79 -4.64
C ALA A 188 -2.73 -20.58 -5.64
N TRP A 189 -4.03 -20.32 -5.72
CA TRP A 189 -4.92 -20.96 -6.70
C TRP A 189 -4.54 -20.62 -8.15
N SER A 190 -4.07 -19.39 -8.39
CA SER A 190 -3.57 -18.99 -9.70
C SER A 190 -2.33 -19.78 -10.10
N ILE A 191 -1.38 -19.97 -9.17
CA ILE A 191 -0.17 -20.78 -9.41
C ILE A 191 -0.53 -22.23 -9.64
N GLU A 192 -1.43 -22.81 -8.84
CA GLU A 192 -1.92 -24.20 -9.00
C GLU A 192 -2.62 -24.40 -10.36
N ALA A 193 -3.47 -23.46 -10.78
CA ALA A 193 -4.13 -23.52 -12.08
C ALA A 193 -3.12 -23.53 -13.24
N LEU A 194 -2.00 -22.82 -13.11
CA LEU A 194 -0.89 -22.81 -14.06
C LEU A 194 0.05 -24.02 -13.92
N GLY A 195 -0.27 -24.99 -13.04
CA GLY A 195 0.53 -26.18 -12.81
C GLY A 195 1.78 -25.97 -11.96
N GLY A 196 1.96 -24.81 -11.37
CA GLY A 196 3.04 -24.48 -10.45
C GLY A 196 2.77 -24.97 -9.03
N ILE A 197 3.75 -24.80 -8.17
CA ILE A 197 3.69 -25.13 -6.75
C ILE A 197 3.72 -23.83 -5.95
N PRO A 198 2.61 -23.42 -5.31
CA PRO A 198 2.58 -22.18 -4.55
C PRO A 198 3.37 -22.31 -3.23
N VAL A 199 4.13 -21.26 -2.91
CA VAL A 199 4.84 -21.13 -1.64
C VAL A 199 4.40 -19.83 -0.97
N ALA A 200 3.55 -19.96 0.04
CA ALA A 200 3.00 -18.80 0.74
C ALA A 200 4.02 -18.19 1.71
N MET A 201 4.31 -16.90 1.55
CA MET A 201 5.13 -16.16 2.51
C MET A 201 4.93 -14.64 2.37
N PRO A 202 5.09 -13.86 3.46
CA PRO A 202 5.19 -12.41 3.40
C PRO A 202 6.38 -11.95 2.55
N VAL A 203 6.24 -10.81 1.88
CA VAL A 203 7.23 -10.34 0.90
C VAL A 203 8.63 -10.07 1.49
N PRO A 204 8.81 -9.67 2.78
CA PRO A 204 10.15 -9.50 3.33
C PRO A 204 10.99 -10.79 3.36
N ALA A 205 10.37 -11.97 3.32
CA ALA A 205 11.08 -13.25 3.27
C ALA A 205 11.52 -13.67 1.85
N LEU A 206 11.02 -12.98 0.81
CA LEU A 206 11.23 -13.36 -0.59
C LEU A 206 12.70 -13.30 -1.04
N PRO A 207 13.49 -12.22 -0.75
CA PRO A 207 14.87 -12.15 -1.23
C PRO A 207 15.71 -13.35 -0.77
N GLN A 208 15.64 -13.70 0.51
CA GLN A 208 16.36 -14.84 1.05
C GLN A 208 15.87 -16.17 0.46
N SER A 209 14.55 -16.30 0.21
CA SER A 209 13.96 -17.51 -0.36
C SER A 209 14.38 -17.72 -1.81
N LEU A 210 14.48 -16.66 -2.60
CA LEU A 210 15.03 -16.70 -3.95
C LEU A 210 16.53 -17.03 -3.92
N GLN A 211 17.31 -16.35 -3.08
CA GLN A 211 18.75 -16.59 -2.96
C GLN A 211 19.05 -18.06 -2.62
N LYS A 212 18.34 -18.65 -1.67
CA LYS A 212 18.50 -20.05 -1.24
C LYS A 212 17.86 -21.07 -2.19
N GLY A 213 17.12 -20.64 -3.22
CA GLY A 213 16.40 -21.54 -4.12
C GLY A 213 15.21 -22.26 -3.47
N VAL A 214 14.65 -21.71 -2.40
CA VAL A 214 13.40 -22.22 -1.78
C VAL A 214 12.25 -22.03 -2.76
N VAL A 215 12.28 -20.93 -3.53
CA VAL A 215 11.38 -20.65 -4.64
C VAL A 215 12.16 -20.42 -5.93
N ASP A 216 11.55 -20.75 -7.07
CA ASP A 216 12.08 -20.56 -8.40
C ASP A 216 11.74 -19.17 -8.96
N GLY A 217 10.68 -18.55 -8.41
CA GLY A 217 10.20 -17.24 -8.80
C GLY A 217 9.12 -16.71 -7.85
N ALA A 218 8.54 -15.58 -8.24
CA ALA A 218 7.49 -14.92 -7.47
C ALA A 218 6.52 -14.16 -8.37
N PHE A 219 5.27 -14.04 -7.91
CA PHE A 219 4.32 -13.07 -8.40
C PHE A 219 4.41 -11.84 -7.49
N VAL A 220 4.88 -10.72 -8.05
CA VAL A 220 5.00 -9.42 -7.39
C VAL A 220 4.83 -8.28 -8.41
N PRO A 221 4.44 -7.08 -8.00
CA PRO A 221 4.48 -5.89 -8.83
C PRO A 221 5.92 -5.39 -9.02
N TRP A 222 6.13 -4.45 -9.94
CA TRP A 222 7.45 -3.91 -10.21
C TRP A 222 7.93 -2.92 -9.13
N GLU A 223 7.00 -2.15 -8.51
CA GLU A 223 7.36 -1.13 -7.52
C GLU A 223 8.07 -1.69 -6.29
N ILE A 224 7.94 -3.00 -6.03
CA ILE A 224 8.62 -3.65 -4.90
C ILE A 224 10.07 -4.07 -5.21
N ILE A 225 10.44 -4.13 -6.49
CA ILE A 225 11.75 -4.60 -6.94
C ILE A 225 12.91 -3.83 -6.29
N PRO A 226 12.91 -2.48 -6.29
CA PRO A 226 14.01 -1.71 -5.69
C PRO A 226 14.12 -1.93 -4.19
N ALA A 227 12.99 -1.88 -3.47
CA ALA A 227 12.96 -1.96 -2.02
C ALA A 227 13.52 -3.29 -1.47
N LEU A 228 13.33 -4.38 -2.21
CA LEU A 228 13.79 -5.71 -1.86
C LEU A 228 15.02 -6.16 -2.67
N GLN A 229 15.54 -5.31 -3.55
CA GLN A 229 16.68 -5.60 -4.44
C GLN A 229 16.48 -6.90 -5.23
N LEU A 230 15.24 -7.15 -5.70
CA LEU A 230 14.91 -8.40 -6.39
C LEU A 230 15.59 -8.52 -7.76
N GLN A 231 16.00 -7.41 -8.38
CA GLN A 231 16.80 -7.39 -9.59
C GLN A 231 18.13 -8.17 -9.45
N HIS A 232 18.64 -8.36 -8.23
CA HIS A 232 19.82 -9.17 -7.96
C HIS A 232 19.50 -10.64 -7.70
N GLN A 233 18.23 -10.98 -7.51
CA GLN A 233 17.77 -12.34 -7.16
C GLN A 233 17.03 -13.03 -8.31
N THR A 234 16.58 -12.26 -9.30
CA THR A 234 15.84 -12.74 -10.47
C THR A 234 16.56 -12.32 -11.76
N LYS A 235 16.45 -13.15 -12.79
CA LYS A 235 17.06 -12.89 -14.09
C LYS A 235 16.02 -12.67 -15.21
N PHE A 236 14.84 -13.22 -15.06
CA PHE A 236 13.79 -13.18 -16.08
C PHE A 236 12.54 -12.56 -15.49
N GLN A 237 11.98 -11.62 -16.23
CA GLN A 237 10.85 -10.81 -15.81
C GLN A 237 9.84 -10.77 -16.93
N ILE A 238 8.63 -11.22 -16.67
CA ILE A 238 7.67 -11.56 -17.70
C ILE A 238 6.31 -10.92 -17.40
N GLU A 239 5.72 -10.36 -18.44
CA GLU A 239 4.34 -9.85 -18.44
C GLU A 239 3.55 -10.46 -19.58
N GLY A 240 2.24 -10.36 -19.50
CA GLY A 240 1.35 -10.65 -20.61
C GLY A 240 1.41 -9.58 -21.71
N TYR A 241 0.81 -9.89 -22.85
CA TYR A 241 0.64 -8.94 -23.96
C TYR A 241 -0.04 -7.66 -23.46
N ASN A 242 0.40 -6.50 -23.93
CA ASN A 242 -0.03 -5.19 -23.43
C ASN A 242 0.17 -5.01 -21.92
N GLN A 243 1.22 -5.60 -21.35
CA GLN A 243 1.55 -5.53 -19.92
C GLN A 243 0.46 -6.14 -19.01
N GLU A 244 -0.32 -7.10 -19.52
CA GLU A 244 -1.35 -7.78 -18.74
C GLU A 244 -0.72 -8.49 -17.54
N ARG A 245 -1.35 -8.32 -16.37
CA ARG A 245 -0.88 -8.80 -15.06
C ARG A 245 -1.73 -9.95 -14.53
N ILE A 246 -1.16 -10.72 -13.63
CA ILE A 246 -1.82 -11.86 -12.99
C ILE A 246 -2.40 -11.42 -11.65
N GLY A 247 -3.62 -10.87 -11.68
CA GLY A 247 -4.31 -10.42 -10.48
C GLY A 247 -3.55 -9.32 -9.70
N SER A 248 -4.05 -9.00 -8.54
CA SER A 248 -3.46 -8.00 -7.64
C SER A 248 -3.51 -8.46 -6.19
N LEU A 249 -3.19 -7.57 -5.25
CA LEU A 249 -3.35 -7.77 -3.82
C LEU A 249 -4.12 -6.61 -3.23
N MET A 250 -5.00 -6.92 -2.28
CA MET A 250 -5.69 -5.92 -1.48
C MET A 250 -4.84 -5.53 -0.27
N PHE A 251 -4.60 -4.23 -0.13
CA PHE A 251 -3.99 -3.63 1.05
C PHE A 251 -5.03 -2.91 1.87
N GLN A 252 -4.84 -2.90 3.18
CA GLN A 252 -5.63 -2.09 4.10
C GLN A 252 -4.74 -1.18 4.94
N THR A 253 -5.19 0.06 5.15
CA THR A 253 -4.78 0.93 6.24
C THR A 253 -5.97 1.02 7.18
N SER A 254 -5.81 0.48 8.38
CA SER A 254 -6.91 0.33 9.33
C SER A 254 -6.49 0.75 10.73
N MET A 255 -7.43 1.32 11.48
CA MET A 255 -7.27 1.69 12.89
C MET A 255 -8.02 0.71 13.79
N ASN A 256 -7.55 0.56 15.03
CA ASN A 256 -8.33 -0.09 16.08
C ASN A 256 -9.71 0.57 16.23
N LYS A 257 -10.79 -0.23 16.18
CA LYS A 257 -12.16 0.32 16.19
C LYS A 257 -12.49 1.06 17.48
N ALA A 258 -12.08 0.54 18.63
CA ALA A 258 -12.34 1.20 19.91
C ALA A 258 -11.58 2.53 20.03
N LYS A 259 -10.35 2.58 19.52
CA LYS A 259 -9.56 3.82 19.43
C LYS A 259 -10.28 4.84 18.57
N TRP A 260 -10.72 4.43 17.34
CA TRP A 260 -11.49 5.29 16.45
C TRP A 260 -12.75 5.86 17.09
N ASP A 261 -13.55 5.01 17.75
CA ASP A 261 -14.80 5.41 18.39
C ASP A 261 -14.61 6.38 19.58
N SER A 262 -13.41 6.39 20.17
CA SER A 262 -13.06 7.33 21.23
C SER A 262 -12.66 8.71 20.72
N LEU A 263 -12.45 8.90 19.42
CA LEU A 263 -12.02 10.16 18.84
C LEU A 263 -13.21 11.12 18.64
N PRO A 264 -13.04 12.41 18.93
CA PRO A 264 -14.05 13.41 18.59
C PRO A 264 -14.22 13.53 17.07
N GLU A 265 -15.41 13.90 16.65
CA GLU A 265 -15.82 13.95 15.24
C GLU A 265 -14.87 14.76 14.34
N ASN A 266 -14.37 15.89 14.83
CA ASN A 266 -13.44 16.72 14.07
C ASN A 266 -12.08 16.03 13.81
N ILE A 267 -11.63 15.12 14.69
CA ILE A 267 -10.44 14.31 14.49
C ILE A 267 -10.75 13.17 13.52
N GLN A 268 -11.88 12.48 13.68
CA GLN A 268 -12.32 11.47 12.70
C GLN A 268 -12.44 12.07 11.30
N ASN A 269 -12.96 13.30 11.17
CA ASN A 269 -13.07 14.00 9.90
C ASN A 269 -11.70 14.33 9.27
N ALA A 270 -10.67 14.62 10.09
CA ALA A 270 -9.31 14.80 9.57
C ALA A 270 -8.79 13.54 8.86
N PHE A 271 -9.04 12.36 9.42
CA PHE A 271 -8.73 11.06 8.78
C PHE A 271 -9.58 10.82 7.53
N ARG A 272 -10.91 11.02 7.60
CA ARG A 272 -11.82 10.82 6.45
C ARG A 272 -11.43 11.68 5.25
N HIS A 273 -11.14 12.97 5.48
CA HIS A 273 -10.71 13.87 4.41
C HIS A 273 -9.34 13.52 3.82
N ALA A 274 -8.47 12.86 4.58
CA ALA A 274 -7.19 12.38 4.07
C ALA A 274 -7.31 11.10 3.25
N SER A 275 -8.42 10.37 3.38
CA SER A 275 -8.60 8.98 2.93
C SER A 275 -9.71 8.82 1.90
N GLY A 276 -10.24 9.90 1.33
CA GLY A 276 -11.33 9.89 0.36
C GLY A 276 -10.96 9.29 -1.01
N PRO A 277 -11.91 9.27 -1.96
CA PRO A 277 -11.69 8.72 -3.31
C PRO A 277 -10.49 9.33 -4.02
N GLU A 278 -10.25 10.66 -3.85
CA GLU A 278 -9.09 11.33 -4.44
C GLU A 278 -7.76 10.70 -3.96
N TRP A 279 -7.70 10.23 -2.71
CA TRP A 279 -6.53 9.51 -2.21
C TRP A 279 -6.35 8.17 -2.93
N GLY A 280 -7.42 7.46 -3.23
CA GLY A 280 -7.41 6.24 -4.04
C GLY A 280 -6.87 6.47 -5.45
N VAL A 281 -7.26 7.58 -6.08
CA VAL A 281 -6.72 8.02 -7.38
C VAL A 281 -5.22 8.29 -7.29
N GLU A 282 -4.79 9.08 -6.31
CA GLU A 282 -3.38 9.43 -6.12
C GLU A 282 -2.52 8.19 -5.87
N ILE A 283 -2.97 7.24 -5.04
CA ILE A 283 -2.29 5.96 -4.85
C ILE A 283 -2.11 5.24 -6.19
N GLY A 284 -3.19 5.12 -6.97
CA GLY A 284 -3.13 4.43 -8.26
C GLY A 284 -2.16 5.08 -9.25
N GLN A 285 -2.12 6.41 -9.32
CA GLN A 285 -1.19 7.15 -10.17
C GLN A 285 0.26 6.94 -9.73
N LYS A 286 0.55 7.07 -8.43
CA LYS A 286 1.89 6.83 -7.88
C LYS A 286 2.36 5.38 -8.12
N LEU A 287 1.47 4.41 -8.02
CA LEU A 287 1.81 3.02 -8.31
C LEU A 287 2.21 2.82 -9.78
N LYS A 288 1.52 3.46 -10.73
CA LYS A 288 1.94 3.43 -12.14
C LYS A 288 3.35 4.00 -12.34
N GLU A 289 3.70 5.08 -11.65
CA GLU A 289 5.06 5.67 -11.67
C GLU A 289 6.08 4.69 -11.08
N GLY A 290 5.78 4.08 -9.92
CA GLY A 290 6.65 3.10 -9.27
C GLY A 290 6.89 1.84 -10.10
N GLU A 291 5.88 1.39 -10.86
CA GLU A 291 6.00 0.28 -11.82
C GLU A 291 7.05 0.58 -12.91
N ALA A 292 6.98 1.77 -13.51
CA ALA A 292 7.93 2.17 -14.53
C ALA A 292 9.36 2.26 -13.99
N GLU A 293 9.54 2.77 -12.78
CA GLU A 293 10.84 2.83 -12.10
C GLU A 293 11.37 1.43 -11.78
N GLY A 294 10.52 0.55 -11.23
CA GLY A 294 10.89 -0.83 -10.91
C GLY A 294 11.33 -1.64 -12.13
N LEU A 295 10.59 -1.52 -13.24
CA LEU A 295 10.94 -2.12 -14.52
C LEU A 295 12.30 -1.61 -15.02
N LYS A 296 12.51 -0.29 -14.98
CA LYS A 296 13.78 0.32 -15.40
C LYS A 296 14.96 -0.18 -14.56
N ILE A 297 14.82 -0.22 -13.23
CA ILE A 297 15.87 -0.70 -12.34
C ILE A 297 16.21 -2.18 -12.62
N ALA A 298 15.20 -3.01 -12.87
CA ALA A 298 15.42 -4.41 -13.19
C ALA A 298 16.18 -4.59 -14.52
N THR A 299 15.78 -3.87 -15.57
CA THR A 299 16.42 -3.95 -16.90
C THR A 299 17.81 -3.35 -16.90
N ASP A 300 18.04 -2.19 -16.29
CA ASP A 300 19.35 -1.58 -16.09
C ASP A 300 20.29 -2.49 -15.28
N GLY A 301 19.73 -3.27 -14.34
CA GLY A 301 20.44 -4.29 -13.57
C GLY A 301 20.80 -5.56 -14.37
N GLY A 302 20.48 -5.62 -15.67
CA GLY A 302 20.81 -6.73 -16.57
C GLY A 302 19.80 -7.87 -16.57
N ASN A 303 18.60 -7.67 -16.01
CA ASN A 303 17.54 -8.65 -16.08
C ASN A 303 16.91 -8.68 -17.49
N THR A 304 16.52 -9.86 -17.94
CA THR A 304 15.81 -10.03 -19.21
C THR A 304 14.33 -9.78 -19.00
N TYR A 305 13.81 -8.73 -19.60
CA TYR A 305 12.39 -8.46 -19.68
C TYR A 305 11.79 -9.05 -20.96
N SER A 306 10.66 -9.74 -20.84
CA SER A 306 9.93 -10.31 -21.96
C SER A 306 8.42 -10.16 -21.79
N VAL A 307 7.72 -10.08 -22.92
CA VAL A 307 6.28 -10.01 -23.00
C VAL A 307 5.78 -11.26 -23.71
N LEU A 308 4.81 -11.95 -23.10
CA LEU A 308 4.19 -13.10 -23.73
C LEU A 308 3.45 -12.70 -25.02
N SER A 309 3.36 -13.62 -25.97
CA SER A 309 2.53 -13.38 -27.16
C SER A 309 1.06 -13.18 -26.75
N LYS A 310 0.28 -12.52 -27.62
CA LYS A 310 -1.16 -12.34 -27.43
C LYS A 310 -1.88 -13.67 -27.21
N ASP A 311 -1.56 -14.68 -28.00
CA ASP A 311 -2.18 -16.00 -27.89
C ASP A 311 -1.84 -16.70 -26.58
N GLU A 312 -0.60 -16.57 -26.11
CA GLU A 312 -0.20 -17.19 -24.85
C GLU A 312 -0.80 -16.45 -23.65
N THR A 313 -0.87 -15.12 -23.70
CA THR A 313 -1.58 -14.34 -22.69
C THR A 313 -3.04 -14.75 -22.60
N GLN A 314 -3.72 -14.90 -23.74
CA GLN A 314 -5.11 -15.35 -23.76
C GLN A 314 -5.27 -16.78 -23.19
N ARG A 315 -4.30 -17.69 -23.45
CA ARG A 315 -4.32 -19.03 -22.82
C ARG A 315 -4.18 -18.95 -21.30
N LEU A 316 -3.25 -18.12 -20.83
CA LEU A 316 -3.07 -17.85 -19.39
C LEU A 316 -4.38 -17.33 -18.76
N THR A 317 -4.99 -16.33 -19.36
CA THR A 317 -6.25 -15.73 -18.91
C THR A 317 -7.38 -16.77 -18.87
N ASN A 318 -7.47 -17.64 -19.88
CA ASN A 318 -8.46 -18.72 -19.90
C ASN A 318 -8.24 -19.77 -18.79
N ILE A 319 -6.98 -20.13 -18.51
CA ILE A 319 -6.65 -21.03 -17.39
C ILE A 319 -7.03 -20.36 -16.06
N LEU A 320 -6.68 -19.10 -15.90
CA LEU A 320 -6.88 -18.36 -14.67
C LEU A 320 -8.35 -18.02 -14.38
N SER A 321 -9.25 -18.07 -15.38
CA SER A 321 -10.69 -17.88 -15.17
C SER A 321 -11.27 -18.89 -14.17
N SER A 322 -10.74 -20.11 -14.14
CA SER A 322 -11.13 -21.15 -13.18
C SER A 322 -10.89 -20.78 -11.71
N VAL A 323 -10.00 -19.81 -11.46
CA VAL A 323 -9.76 -19.30 -10.11
C VAL A 323 -10.93 -18.47 -9.61
N VAL A 324 -11.61 -17.75 -10.51
CA VAL A 324 -12.83 -16.99 -10.19
C VAL A 324 -13.94 -17.94 -9.76
N ASP A 325 -14.15 -19.01 -10.54
CA ASP A 325 -15.16 -20.02 -10.23
C ASP A 325 -14.89 -20.69 -8.88
N ARG A 326 -13.61 -21.07 -8.64
CA ARG A 326 -13.15 -21.63 -7.35
C ARG A 326 -13.39 -20.68 -6.18
N TRP A 327 -13.21 -19.38 -6.39
CA TRP A 327 -13.46 -18.38 -5.35
C TRP A 327 -14.97 -18.25 -5.08
N ILE A 328 -15.82 -18.21 -6.11
CA ILE A 328 -17.27 -18.16 -5.99
C ILE A 328 -17.77 -19.35 -5.14
N ASP A 329 -17.34 -20.57 -5.47
CA ASP A 329 -17.69 -21.77 -4.70
C ASP A 329 -17.22 -21.68 -3.23
N ASN A 330 -16.00 -21.15 -3.02
CA ASN A 330 -15.44 -21.04 -1.67
C ASN A 330 -16.18 -20.03 -0.79
N VAL A 331 -16.58 -18.89 -1.33
CA VAL A 331 -17.28 -17.85 -0.55
C VAL A 331 -18.77 -18.19 -0.35
N ALA A 332 -19.37 -18.99 -1.22
CA ALA A 332 -20.72 -19.51 -1.04
C ALA A 332 -20.87 -20.27 0.28
N ALA A 333 -19.84 -21.03 0.71
CA ALA A 333 -19.80 -21.68 2.00
C ALA A 333 -19.86 -20.73 3.21
N LYS A 334 -19.62 -19.44 2.97
CA LYS A 334 -19.72 -18.36 3.98
C LYS A 334 -20.98 -17.50 3.80
N ASN A 335 -21.94 -17.96 3.02
CA ASN A 335 -23.17 -17.23 2.67
C ASN A 335 -22.88 -15.88 1.96
N ILE A 336 -21.86 -15.84 1.11
CA ILE A 336 -21.54 -14.71 0.26
C ILE A 336 -21.93 -15.07 -1.17
N ASP A 337 -22.73 -14.22 -1.81
CA ASP A 337 -23.06 -14.33 -3.23
C ASP A 337 -21.85 -13.87 -4.06
N GLY A 338 -20.97 -14.82 -4.39
CA GLY A 338 -19.75 -14.57 -5.13
C GLY A 338 -20.01 -14.10 -6.57
N GLU A 339 -21.02 -14.65 -7.25
CA GLU A 339 -21.38 -14.25 -8.62
C GLU A 339 -21.84 -12.79 -8.68
N ALA A 340 -22.74 -12.41 -7.77
CA ALA A 340 -23.19 -11.03 -7.67
C ALA A 340 -22.05 -10.08 -7.35
N LEU A 341 -21.13 -10.46 -6.44
CA LEU A 341 -19.99 -9.62 -6.06
C LEU A 341 -18.99 -9.46 -7.21
N VAL A 342 -18.67 -10.51 -7.95
CA VAL A 342 -17.84 -10.44 -9.17
C VAL A 342 -18.48 -9.51 -10.21
N THR A 343 -19.79 -9.64 -10.42
CA THR A 343 -20.52 -8.78 -11.37
C THR A 343 -20.47 -7.32 -10.96
N LYS A 344 -20.68 -7.02 -9.67
CA LYS A 344 -20.60 -5.66 -9.12
C LYS A 344 -19.18 -5.08 -9.24
N ALA A 345 -18.15 -5.87 -8.90
CA ALA A 345 -16.76 -5.44 -8.99
C ALA A 345 -16.37 -5.10 -10.45
N ARG A 346 -16.68 -5.97 -11.41
CA ARG A 346 -16.44 -5.71 -12.83
C ARG A 346 -17.16 -4.45 -13.33
N LYS A 347 -18.43 -4.28 -12.95
CA LYS A 347 -19.22 -3.11 -13.33
C LYS A 347 -18.63 -1.82 -12.76
N ALA A 348 -18.28 -1.81 -11.47
CA ALA A 348 -17.69 -0.66 -10.82
C ALA A 348 -16.33 -0.28 -11.43
N ILE A 349 -15.45 -1.28 -11.69
CA ILE A 349 -14.19 -1.03 -12.36
C ILE A 349 -14.42 -0.45 -13.77
N ALA A 350 -15.33 -1.03 -14.55
CA ALA A 350 -15.61 -0.58 -15.90
C ALA A 350 -16.15 0.87 -15.95
N SER A 351 -16.93 1.30 -14.95
CA SER A 351 -17.43 2.68 -14.90
C SER A 351 -16.31 3.72 -14.72
N HIS A 352 -15.22 3.34 -14.08
CA HIS A 352 -14.06 4.24 -13.87
C HIS A 352 -12.99 4.14 -14.96
N LEU A 353 -13.01 3.11 -15.82
CA LEU A 353 -12.11 3.00 -16.97
C LEU A 353 -12.50 3.92 -18.14
N SER A 354 -13.77 4.31 -18.24
CA SER A 354 -14.28 5.17 -19.30
C SER A 354 -13.94 6.66 -19.11
N ASP A 355 -13.51 7.05 -17.92
CA ASP A 355 -13.26 8.44 -17.52
C ASP A 355 -11.75 8.77 -17.44
N SER A 356 -10.88 7.84 -17.77
CA SER A 356 -9.39 7.96 -17.75
C SER A 356 -8.77 8.10 -19.19
#